data_7dc05eb0ceca91f45478eda84a9f4082
#
_entry.id   7dc05eb0ceca91f45478eda84a9f4082
#
_cell.length_a   1.000
_cell.length_b   1.000
_cell.length_c   1.000
_cell.angle_alpha   90.00
_cell.angle_beta   90.00
_cell.angle_gamma   90.00
#
_symmetry.space_group_name_H-M   'P 1'
#
loop_
_entity.id
_entity.type
_entity.pdbx_description
1 polymer ?
#
loop_
_entity_poly.entity_id
_entity_poly.type
_entity_poly.pdbx_seq_one_letter_code
_entity_poly.pdbx_strand_id
1 'polypeptide(L)'
;VIEREIRRVYDGVRPALEQAGLPPRLWTYAVRHYCFVRNALPVEDGRSPWEARHGKKCKAQLIPFGALVHFKPSPARARIIPKFAPRAQPGVFLGYHLNPGGEWKGDYLCALLSDLRGVNDDPKQRIFPHRIKEVVFDPKQIEYPMRKRYEEINYQENPPPLTLAGANGQPEVLGNEQGDQDPGGE
;
A
#
# COMPACT_ATOMS: atom_id res chain seq x y z
N VAL A 1 -3.14 -19.71 18.09
CA VAL A 1 -3.66 -18.31 18.09
C VAL A 1 -2.70 -17.39 17.33
N ILE A 2 -1.40 -17.40 17.64
CA ILE A 2 -0.40 -16.50 17.02
C ILE A 2 -0.29 -16.70 15.51
N GLU A 3 -0.22 -17.95 15.03
CA GLU A 3 -0.13 -18.25 13.60
C GLU A 3 -1.31 -17.72 12.80
N ARG A 4 -2.52 -17.81 13.34
CA ARG A 4 -3.72 -17.26 12.73
C ARG A 4 -3.66 -15.73 12.60
N GLU A 5 -3.15 -15.03 13.61
CA GLU A 5 -3.00 -13.58 13.56
C GLU A 5 -1.90 -13.16 12.59
N ILE A 6 -0.79 -13.88 12.51
CA ILE A 6 0.27 -13.66 11.51
C ILE A 6 -0.31 -13.83 10.10
N ARG A 7 -1.08 -14.89 9.84
CA ARG A 7 -1.72 -15.13 8.55
C ARG A 7 -2.66 -13.98 8.18
N ARG A 8 -3.52 -13.52 9.11
CA ARG A 8 -4.40 -12.37 8.89
C ARG A 8 -3.64 -11.11 8.50
N VAL A 9 -2.49 -10.86 9.15
CA VAL A 9 -1.65 -9.71 8.81
C VAL A 9 -1.13 -9.84 7.39
N TYR A 10 -0.61 -10.98 7.00
CA TYR A 10 -0.13 -11.20 5.63
C TYR A 10 -1.24 -11.08 4.58
N ASP A 11 -2.42 -11.63 4.88
CA ASP A 11 -3.58 -11.58 3.98
C ASP A 11 -4.08 -10.13 3.78
N GLY A 12 -3.92 -9.26 4.76
CA GLY A 12 -4.25 -7.84 4.63
C GLY A 12 -3.14 -6.99 4.00
N VAL A 13 -1.88 -7.39 4.17
CA VAL A 13 -0.72 -6.61 3.70
C VAL A 13 -0.45 -6.83 2.21
N ARG A 14 -0.60 -8.06 1.70
CA ARG A 14 -0.38 -8.38 0.28
C ARG A 14 -1.24 -7.51 -0.65
N PRO A 15 -2.59 -7.49 -0.49
CA PRO A 15 -3.43 -6.64 -1.34
C PRO A 15 -3.11 -5.15 -1.17
N ALA A 16 -2.71 -4.70 0.02
CA ALA A 16 -2.34 -3.30 0.24
C ALA A 16 -1.07 -2.89 -0.54
N LEU A 17 -0.05 -3.76 -0.58
CA LEU A 17 1.15 -3.54 -1.39
C LEU A 17 0.82 -3.55 -2.89
N GLU A 18 0.03 -4.50 -3.33
CA GLU A 18 -0.40 -4.63 -4.71
C GLU A 18 -1.25 -3.44 -5.16
N GLN A 19 -2.24 -3.03 -4.36
CA GLN A 19 -3.05 -1.84 -4.62
C GLN A 19 -2.20 -0.57 -4.69
N ALA A 20 -1.22 -0.45 -3.81
CA ALA A 20 -0.29 0.68 -3.79
C ALA A 20 0.65 0.71 -4.99
N GLY A 21 0.86 -0.43 -5.67
CA GLY A 21 1.89 -0.58 -6.71
C GLY A 21 3.31 -0.46 -6.16
N LEU A 22 3.52 -0.87 -4.92
CA LEU A 22 4.81 -0.78 -4.24
C LEU A 22 5.46 -2.17 -4.13
N PRO A 23 6.79 -2.26 -4.27
CA PRO A 23 7.49 -3.54 -4.25
C PRO A 23 7.39 -4.23 -2.88
N PRO A 24 7.42 -5.59 -2.86
CA PRO A 24 7.31 -6.38 -1.62
C PRO A 24 8.29 -5.99 -0.52
N ARG A 25 9.48 -5.48 -0.86
CA ARG A 25 10.50 -5.03 0.11
C ARG A 25 10.00 -3.92 1.06
N LEU A 26 8.91 -3.23 0.72
CA LEU A 26 8.26 -2.24 1.60
C LEU A 26 7.25 -2.85 2.57
N TRP A 27 7.21 -4.18 2.66
CA TRP A 27 6.27 -4.91 3.51
C TRP A 27 6.28 -4.48 4.98
N THR A 28 7.42 -4.05 5.51
CA THR A 28 7.53 -3.59 6.90
C THR A 28 6.71 -2.34 7.19
N TYR A 29 6.61 -1.42 6.22
CA TYR A 29 5.74 -0.25 6.33
C TYR A 29 4.27 -0.65 6.19
N ALA A 30 3.95 -1.52 5.25
CA ALA A 30 2.60 -2.01 5.03
C ALA A 30 2.06 -2.79 6.25
N VAL A 31 2.88 -3.64 6.89
CA VAL A 31 2.53 -4.33 8.15
C VAL A 31 2.22 -3.34 9.26
N ARG A 32 3.10 -2.36 9.48
CA ARG A 32 2.88 -1.34 10.52
C ARG A 32 1.62 -0.53 10.27
N HIS A 33 1.38 -0.14 9.02
CA HIS A 33 0.17 0.54 8.60
C HIS A 33 -1.07 -0.31 8.86
N TYR A 34 -1.10 -1.55 8.38
CA TYR A 34 -2.21 -2.48 8.57
C TYR A 34 -2.55 -2.68 10.05
N CYS A 35 -1.54 -2.97 10.87
CA CYS A 35 -1.73 -3.16 12.31
C CYS A 35 -2.25 -1.89 12.99
N PHE A 36 -1.76 -0.71 12.60
CA PHE A 36 -2.25 0.55 13.14
C PHE A 36 -3.72 0.79 12.79
N VAL A 37 -4.08 0.67 11.51
CA VAL A 37 -5.46 0.89 11.04
C VAL A 37 -6.41 -0.09 11.73
N ARG A 38 -6.05 -1.37 11.81
CA ARG A 38 -6.86 -2.38 12.50
C ARG A 38 -7.08 -2.04 13.98
N ASN A 39 -6.04 -1.51 14.65
CA ASN A 39 -6.16 -1.09 16.05
C ASN A 39 -6.97 0.20 16.22
N ALA A 40 -6.97 1.09 15.24
CA ALA A 40 -7.69 2.35 15.27
C ALA A 40 -9.18 2.20 14.96
N LEU A 41 -9.55 1.19 14.17
CA LEU A 41 -10.95 0.92 13.80
C LEU A 41 -11.73 0.26 14.96
N PRO A 42 -13.01 0.62 15.16
CA PRO A 42 -13.87 -0.04 16.13
C PRO A 42 -14.12 -1.51 15.76
N VAL A 43 -14.25 -2.36 16.75
CA VAL A 43 -14.68 -3.76 16.62
C VAL A 43 -16.18 -3.91 16.92
N GLU A 44 -16.70 -5.13 16.98
CA GLU A 44 -18.12 -5.43 17.11
C GLU A 44 -18.81 -4.75 18.30
N ASP A 45 -18.10 -4.51 19.40
CA ASP A 45 -18.60 -3.80 20.58
C ASP A 45 -18.57 -2.26 20.46
N GLY A 46 -18.18 -1.74 19.29
CA GLY A 46 -18.10 -0.31 18.98
C GLY A 46 -16.87 0.40 19.54
N ARG A 47 -16.01 -0.28 20.32
CA ARG A 47 -14.74 0.27 20.84
C ARG A 47 -13.58 -0.25 20.01
N SER A 48 -12.58 0.61 19.76
CA SER A 48 -11.37 0.17 19.09
C SER A 48 -10.36 -0.41 20.08
N PRO A 49 -9.48 -1.34 19.66
CA PRO A 49 -8.34 -1.78 20.47
C PRO A 49 -7.44 -0.63 20.93
N TRP A 50 -7.34 0.42 20.11
CA TRP A 50 -6.66 1.67 20.47
C TRP A 50 -7.30 2.34 21.67
N GLU A 51 -8.63 2.49 21.64
CA GLU A 51 -9.38 3.12 22.73
C GLU A 51 -9.30 2.29 24.02
N ALA A 52 -9.37 0.97 23.91
CA ALA A 52 -9.21 0.07 25.05
C ALA A 52 -7.83 0.21 25.72
N ARG A 53 -6.77 0.39 24.89
CA ARG A 53 -5.39 0.51 25.39
C ARG A 53 -5.04 1.89 25.92
N HIS A 54 -5.49 2.97 25.25
CA HIS A 54 -5.07 4.34 25.53
C HIS A 54 -6.13 5.20 26.22
N GLY A 55 -7.34 4.67 26.49
CA GLY A 55 -8.44 5.38 27.14
C GLY A 55 -9.04 6.52 26.30
N LYS A 56 -8.65 6.66 25.03
CA LYS A 56 -9.11 7.74 24.13
C LYS A 56 -9.21 7.24 22.70
N LYS A 57 -10.16 7.79 21.92
CA LYS A 57 -10.29 7.48 20.49
C LYS A 57 -9.05 7.91 19.70
N CYS A 58 -8.70 7.11 18.71
CA CYS A 58 -7.65 7.48 17.75
C CYS A 58 -8.13 8.67 16.91
N LYS A 59 -7.35 9.76 16.89
CA LYS A 59 -7.64 10.97 16.10
C LYS A 59 -6.88 11.01 14.77
N ALA A 60 -6.18 9.94 14.41
CA ALA A 60 -5.45 9.87 13.16
C ALA A 60 -6.41 9.88 11.97
N GLN A 61 -6.09 10.66 10.94
CA GLN A 61 -6.72 10.52 9.65
C GLN A 61 -6.33 9.16 9.07
N LEU A 62 -7.33 8.31 8.76
CA LEU A 62 -7.07 7.01 8.16
C LEU A 62 -6.85 7.19 6.66
N ILE A 63 -5.60 7.02 6.25
CA ILE A 63 -5.15 7.18 4.87
C ILE A 63 -4.73 5.79 4.37
N PRO A 64 -5.18 5.34 3.18
CA PRO A 64 -4.78 4.07 2.61
C PRO A 64 -3.27 4.00 2.35
N PHE A 65 -2.68 2.81 2.53
CA PHE A 65 -1.28 2.57 2.24
C PHE A 65 -0.99 2.82 0.76
N GLY A 66 0.04 3.58 0.45
CA GLY A 66 0.42 3.90 -0.92
C GLY A 66 -0.39 5.01 -1.60
N ALA A 67 -1.39 5.59 -0.92
CA ALA A 67 -2.19 6.68 -1.49
C ALA A 67 -1.35 7.94 -1.74
N LEU A 68 -1.72 8.69 -2.77
CA LEU A 68 -1.18 10.02 -3.06
C LEU A 68 -1.52 10.98 -1.92
N VAL A 69 -0.52 11.66 -1.44
CA VAL A 69 -0.64 12.70 -0.43
C VAL A 69 0.21 13.90 -0.79
N HIS A 70 -0.15 15.07 -0.30
CA HIS A 70 0.67 16.27 -0.42
C HIS A 70 1.16 16.69 0.96
N PHE A 71 2.45 16.96 1.06
CA PHE A 71 3.06 17.37 2.31
C PHE A 71 4.24 18.32 2.11
N LYS A 72 4.55 19.07 3.13
CA LYS A 72 5.73 19.93 3.15
C LYS A 72 6.93 19.10 3.61
N PRO A 73 7.94 18.89 2.77
CA PRO A 73 9.13 18.13 3.15
C PRO A 73 9.91 18.81 4.27
N SER A 74 10.82 18.06 4.92
CA SER A 74 11.67 18.59 5.99
C SER A 74 12.48 19.82 5.53
N PRO A 75 12.90 20.73 6.44
CA PRO A 75 13.62 21.93 6.08
C PRO A 75 14.90 21.72 5.26
N ALA A 76 15.58 20.59 5.49
CA ALA A 76 16.78 20.22 4.73
C ALA A 76 16.49 20.02 3.24
N ARG A 77 15.36 19.38 2.90
CA ARG A 77 14.91 19.20 1.52
C ARG A 77 14.15 20.40 0.96
N ALA A 78 13.44 21.15 1.81
CA ALA A 78 12.74 22.37 1.40
C ALA A 78 13.68 23.45 0.85
N ARG A 79 14.96 23.45 1.22
CA ARG A 79 15.98 24.38 0.70
C ARG A 79 16.31 24.18 -0.79
N ILE A 80 16.03 22.99 -1.31
CA ILE A 80 16.28 22.63 -2.73
C ILE A 80 15.11 23.08 -3.61
N ILE A 81 13.95 23.38 -3.01
CA ILE A 81 12.76 23.80 -3.74
C ILE A 81 12.88 25.26 -4.14
N PRO A 82 12.68 25.64 -5.42
CA PRO A 82 12.72 27.01 -5.86
C PRO A 82 11.76 27.92 -5.06
N LYS A 83 12.13 29.19 -4.84
CA LYS A 83 11.41 30.13 -3.96
C LYS A 83 9.92 30.27 -4.29
N PHE A 84 9.57 30.19 -5.58
CA PHE A 84 8.20 30.33 -6.07
C PHE A 84 7.51 29.00 -6.42
N ALA A 85 8.16 27.86 -6.21
CA ALA A 85 7.54 26.55 -6.40
C ALA A 85 6.55 26.23 -5.26
N PRO A 86 5.53 25.37 -5.51
CA PRO A 86 4.62 24.92 -4.47
C PRO A 86 5.37 24.31 -3.30
N ARG A 87 5.06 24.75 -2.09
CA ARG A 87 5.71 24.25 -0.87
C ARG A 87 5.28 22.83 -0.51
N ALA A 88 4.05 22.46 -0.86
CA ALA A 88 3.56 21.10 -0.73
C ALA A 88 4.02 20.31 -1.93
N GLN A 89 4.63 19.15 -1.68
CA GLN A 89 5.14 18.24 -2.69
C GLN A 89 4.30 16.97 -2.71
N PRO A 90 4.06 16.37 -3.90
CA PRO A 90 3.37 15.09 -3.98
C PRO A 90 4.24 13.95 -3.43
N GLY A 91 3.61 13.04 -2.74
CA GLY A 91 4.26 11.87 -2.19
C GLY A 91 3.31 10.73 -1.96
N VAL A 92 3.85 9.65 -1.45
CA VAL A 92 3.13 8.41 -1.17
C VAL A 92 3.08 8.19 0.33
N PHE A 93 1.90 7.86 0.82
CA PHE A 93 1.68 7.57 2.22
C PHE A 93 2.20 6.17 2.58
N LEU A 94 3.09 6.07 3.57
CA LEU A 94 3.68 4.82 4.02
C LEU A 94 3.21 4.38 5.42
N GLY A 95 2.47 5.23 6.12
CA GLY A 95 1.91 4.85 7.41
C GLY A 95 2.09 5.88 8.52
N TYR A 96 2.06 5.39 9.74
CA TYR A 96 2.05 6.17 10.96
C TYR A 96 3.34 5.95 11.76
N HIS A 97 3.95 7.01 12.24
CA HIS A 97 5.10 6.89 13.12
C HIS A 97 4.61 6.66 14.56
N LEU A 98 4.92 5.48 15.09
CA LEU A 98 4.58 5.11 16.46
C LEU A 98 5.78 5.30 17.38
N ASN A 99 5.56 5.91 18.53
CA ASN A 99 6.54 5.99 19.60
C ASN A 99 6.65 4.65 20.36
N PRO A 100 7.68 4.47 21.19
CA PRO A 100 7.75 3.34 22.11
C PRO A 100 6.42 3.18 22.88
N GLY A 101 5.94 1.94 23.01
CA GLY A 101 4.62 1.67 23.57
C GLY A 101 3.47 1.69 22.55
N GLY A 102 3.73 2.00 21.28
CA GLY A 102 2.75 1.97 20.20
C GLY A 102 1.83 3.20 20.15
N GLU A 103 2.16 4.28 20.87
CA GLU A 103 1.38 5.51 20.86
C GLU A 103 1.68 6.35 19.62
N TRP A 104 0.64 6.80 18.91
CA TRP A 104 0.75 7.77 17.83
C TRP A 104 0.56 9.21 18.37
N LYS A 105 1.50 10.09 18.03
CA LYS A 105 1.55 11.49 18.48
C LYS A 105 1.39 12.52 17.35
N GLY A 106 0.69 12.13 16.28
CA GLY A 106 0.41 13.04 15.17
C GLY A 106 1.41 12.98 14.03
N ASP A 107 2.35 12.02 14.03
CA ASP A 107 3.36 11.93 12.98
C ASP A 107 3.01 10.85 11.95
N TYR A 108 3.06 11.23 10.69
CA TYR A 108 2.88 10.38 9.51
C TYR A 108 4.23 10.06 8.85
N LEU A 109 4.29 8.95 8.14
CA LEU A 109 5.43 8.56 7.31
C LEU A 109 5.05 8.68 5.84
N CYS A 110 5.75 9.52 5.10
CA CYS A 110 5.52 9.75 3.68
C CYS A 110 6.85 9.72 2.91
N ALA A 111 6.84 9.22 1.68
CA ALA A 111 7.96 9.34 0.77
C ALA A 111 7.62 10.30 -0.37
N LEU A 112 8.59 11.11 -0.82
CA LEU A 112 8.40 11.96 -1.99
C LEU A 112 8.21 11.11 -3.23
N LEU A 113 7.30 11.48 -4.10
CA LEU A 113 7.07 10.77 -5.35
C LEU A 113 8.31 10.76 -6.24
N SER A 114 9.13 11.82 -6.19
CA SER A 114 10.42 11.89 -6.87
C SER A 114 11.41 10.82 -6.41
N ASP A 115 11.39 10.49 -5.11
CA ASP A 115 12.31 9.51 -4.51
C ASP A 115 11.86 8.06 -4.78
N LEU A 116 10.62 7.88 -5.22
CA LEU A 116 10.04 6.58 -5.58
C LEU A 116 10.18 6.23 -7.06
N ARG A 117 10.68 7.17 -7.88
CA ARG A 117 10.95 6.88 -9.29
C ARG A 117 11.96 5.74 -9.40
N GLY A 118 11.61 4.69 -10.14
CA GLY A 118 12.46 3.51 -10.31
C GLY A 118 12.45 2.52 -9.14
N VAL A 119 11.64 2.75 -8.10
CA VAL A 119 11.59 1.86 -6.93
C VAL A 119 11.17 0.43 -7.27
N ASN A 120 10.39 0.25 -8.32
CA ASN A 120 9.98 -1.06 -8.83
C ASN A 120 11.03 -1.67 -9.77
N ASP A 121 11.87 -0.84 -10.40
CA ASP A 121 12.88 -1.26 -11.37
C ASP A 121 14.23 -1.58 -10.69
N ASP A 122 14.60 -0.85 -9.64
CA ASP A 122 15.87 -1.03 -8.92
C ASP A 122 15.67 -1.56 -7.49
N PRO A 123 15.98 -2.86 -7.25
CA PRO A 123 15.88 -3.46 -5.92
C PRO A 123 16.78 -2.81 -4.85
N LYS A 124 17.84 -2.13 -5.26
CA LYS A 124 18.82 -1.51 -4.35
C LYS A 124 18.47 -0.07 -3.98
N GLN A 125 17.49 0.54 -4.65
CA GLN A 125 17.08 1.90 -4.36
C GLN A 125 16.56 2.03 -2.92
N ARG A 126 17.19 2.90 -2.16
CA ARG A 126 16.78 3.19 -0.77
C ARG A 126 15.70 4.25 -0.76
N ILE A 127 14.70 4.03 0.07
CA ILE A 127 13.63 4.97 0.33
C ILE A 127 13.84 5.56 1.71
N PHE A 128 13.77 6.89 1.80
CA PHE A 128 13.92 7.62 3.05
C PHE A 128 12.59 8.29 3.40
N PRO A 129 11.74 7.64 4.22
CA PRO A 129 10.48 8.24 4.61
C PRO A 129 10.69 9.50 5.44
N HIS A 130 9.89 10.51 5.14
CA HIS A 130 9.81 11.74 5.91
C HIS A 130 8.81 11.55 7.05
N ARG A 131 9.20 11.95 8.26
CA ARG A 131 8.31 12.05 9.40
C ARG A 131 7.66 13.44 9.40
N ILE A 132 6.34 13.50 9.30
CA ILE A 132 5.58 14.71 8.99
C ILE A 132 4.33 14.78 9.85
N LYS A 133 4.01 15.97 10.35
CA LYS A 133 2.81 16.22 11.16
C LYS A 133 1.58 16.55 10.33
N GLU A 134 1.76 17.22 9.20
CA GLU A 134 0.66 17.71 8.36
C GLU A 134 0.71 17.05 6.99
N VAL A 135 -0.36 16.37 6.66
CA VAL A 135 -0.55 15.68 5.37
C VAL A 135 -1.89 16.09 4.79
N VAL A 136 -1.90 16.52 3.55
CA VAL A 136 -3.12 16.81 2.81
C VAL A 136 -3.49 15.56 2.00
N PHE A 137 -4.67 15.02 2.27
CA PHE A 137 -5.23 13.83 1.62
C PHE A 137 -6.71 14.08 1.35
N ASP A 138 -7.15 13.81 0.12
CA ASP A 138 -8.55 13.87 -0.25
C ASP A 138 -9.18 12.46 -0.20
N PRO A 139 -10.07 12.18 0.76
CA PRO A 139 -10.73 10.88 0.86
C PRO A 139 -11.73 10.61 -0.25
N LYS A 140 -12.14 11.62 -1.03
CA LYS A 140 -13.06 11.46 -2.16
C LYS A 140 -12.34 11.09 -3.45
N GLN A 141 -11.05 11.40 -3.54
CA GLN A 141 -10.22 11.14 -4.71
C GLN A 141 -8.94 10.41 -4.28
N ILE A 142 -9.04 9.07 -4.17
CA ILE A 142 -7.92 8.24 -3.76
C ILE A 142 -7.14 7.81 -5.00
N GLU A 143 -5.89 8.25 -5.10
CA GLU A 143 -4.99 7.90 -6.19
C GLU A 143 -3.81 7.08 -5.68
N TYR A 144 -3.36 6.12 -6.50
CA TYR A 144 -2.18 5.29 -6.25
C TYR A 144 -1.14 5.53 -7.33
N PRO A 145 -0.24 6.51 -7.17
CA PRO A 145 0.63 6.97 -8.24
C PRO A 145 1.65 5.93 -8.72
N MET A 146 1.94 4.91 -7.89
CA MET A 146 2.90 3.87 -8.24
C MET A 146 2.24 2.66 -8.93
N ARG A 147 0.90 2.54 -8.90
CA ARG A 147 0.16 1.38 -9.37
C ARG A 147 0.37 1.11 -10.86
N LYS A 148 0.30 2.13 -11.71
CA LYS A 148 0.44 1.98 -13.15
C LYS A 148 1.79 1.34 -13.53
N ARG A 149 2.89 1.85 -12.97
CA ARG A 149 4.23 1.31 -13.25
C ARG A 149 4.40 -0.11 -12.73
N TYR A 150 3.85 -0.41 -11.58
CA TYR A 150 3.84 -1.75 -11.02
C TYR A 150 3.11 -2.75 -11.93
N GLU A 151 1.97 -2.36 -12.48
CA GLU A 151 1.20 -3.18 -13.43
C GLU A 151 1.96 -3.40 -14.73
N GLU A 152 2.58 -2.36 -15.28
CA GLU A 152 3.41 -2.47 -16.49
C GLU A 152 4.51 -3.52 -16.34
N ILE A 153 5.23 -3.52 -15.21
CA ILE A 153 6.30 -4.49 -14.94
C ILE A 153 5.73 -5.89 -14.76
N ASN A 154 4.74 -6.06 -13.90
CA ASN A 154 4.20 -7.39 -13.61
C ASN A 154 3.46 -8.02 -14.79
N TYR A 155 2.80 -7.22 -15.64
CA TYR A 155 2.15 -7.75 -16.84
C TYR A 155 3.13 -8.11 -17.95
N GLN A 156 4.32 -7.52 -17.97
CA GLN A 156 5.41 -7.95 -18.86
C GLN A 156 5.99 -9.31 -18.43
N GLU A 157 6.15 -9.53 -17.12
CA GLU A 157 6.69 -10.79 -16.57
C GLU A 157 5.64 -11.91 -16.52
N ASN A 158 4.39 -11.56 -16.20
CA ASN A 158 3.26 -12.49 -16.05
C ASN A 158 2.01 -11.90 -16.74
N PRO A 159 1.90 -12.00 -18.07
CA PRO A 159 0.72 -11.49 -18.76
C PRO A 159 -0.53 -12.23 -18.26
N PRO A 160 -1.64 -11.51 -18.05
CA PRO A 160 -2.89 -12.15 -17.68
C PRO A 160 -3.31 -13.16 -18.76
N PRO A 161 -4.00 -14.25 -18.42
CA PRO A 161 -4.51 -15.19 -19.41
C PRO A 161 -5.38 -14.46 -20.42
N LEU A 162 -5.19 -14.77 -21.71
CA LEU A 162 -5.98 -14.18 -22.79
C LEU A 162 -7.45 -14.59 -22.59
N THR A 163 -8.27 -13.60 -22.27
CA THR A 163 -9.73 -13.77 -22.19
C THR A 163 -10.31 -13.39 -23.54
N LEU A 164 -10.78 -14.38 -24.30
CA LEU A 164 -11.56 -14.13 -25.50
C LEU A 164 -13.00 -13.79 -25.07
N ALA A 165 -13.49 -12.64 -25.47
CA ALA A 165 -14.92 -12.36 -25.34
C ALA A 165 -15.66 -13.25 -26.34
N GLY A 166 -16.45 -14.19 -25.84
CA GLY A 166 -17.34 -15.00 -26.65
C GLY A 166 -18.39 -14.10 -27.35
N ALA A 167 -18.99 -14.62 -28.43
CA ALA A 167 -19.97 -13.90 -29.25
C ALA A 167 -21.20 -13.35 -28.47
N ASN A 168 -21.38 -13.77 -27.20
CA ASN A 168 -22.44 -13.36 -26.29
C ASN A 168 -21.95 -12.50 -25.11
N GLY A 169 -20.74 -11.95 -25.19
CA GLY A 169 -20.21 -11.06 -24.12
C GLY A 169 -19.85 -11.75 -22.80
N GLN A 170 -19.86 -13.09 -22.74
CA GLN A 170 -19.35 -13.81 -21.58
C GLN A 170 -17.89 -14.25 -21.81
N PRO A 171 -17.00 -14.14 -20.84
CA PRO A 171 -15.62 -14.57 -20.98
C PRO A 171 -15.54 -16.12 -20.98
N GLU A 172 -15.06 -16.69 -22.08
CA GLU A 172 -14.70 -18.12 -22.14
C GLU A 172 -13.22 -18.25 -21.77
N VAL A 173 -12.95 -19.12 -20.81
CA VAL A 173 -11.58 -19.54 -20.46
C VAL A 173 -11.23 -20.72 -21.36
N LEU A 174 -10.28 -20.55 -22.27
CA LEU A 174 -9.70 -21.64 -23.04
C LEU A 174 -8.91 -22.55 -22.09
N GLY A 175 -9.55 -23.63 -21.64
CA GLY A 175 -8.88 -24.71 -20.94
C GLY A 175 -7.93 -25.46 -21.90
N ASN A 176 -6.69 -25.70 -21.48
CA ASN A 176 -5.81 -26.67 -22.11
C ASN A 176 -6.41 -28.05 -21.91
N GLU A 177 -7.07 -28.57 -22.92
CA GLU A 177 -7.33 -30.02 -23.02
C GLU A 177 -6.01 -30.70 -23.35
N GLN A 178 -5.28 -31.14 -22.36
CA GLN A 178 -4.33 -32.23 -22.50
C GLN A 178 -5.15 -33.54 -22.59
N GLY A 179 -5.29 -34.03 -23.81
CA GLY A 179 -5.85 -35.33 -24.06
C GLY A 179 -4.98 -36.43 -23.47
N ASP A 180 -5.45 -37.05 -22.40
CA ASP A 180 -4.99 -38.34 -21.94
C ASP A 180 -5.41 -39.37 -23.00
N GLN A 181 -4.46 -39.78 -23.85
CA GLN A 181 -4.59 -41.01 -24.63
C GLN A 181 -4.10 -42.17 -23.76
N ASP A 182 -5.04 -42.89 -23.22
CA ASP A 182 -4.84 -44.22 -22.63
C ASP A 182 -4.67 -45.22 -23.77
N PRO A 183 -3.53 -45.93 -23.91
CA PRO A 183 -3.43 -47.10 -24.79
C PRO A 183 -3.89 -48.32 -24.03
N GLY A 184 -5.15 -48.69 -24.26
CA GLY A 184 -5.68 -49.94 -23.81
C GLY A 184 -5.11 -51.15 -24.55
N GLY A 185 -5.04 -52.24 -23.84
CA GLY A 185 -5.38 -53.56 -24.31
C GLY A 185 -4.23 -54.46 -24.72
N GLU A 186 -3.94 -55.43 -23.97
CA GLU A 186 -4.07 -56.88 -24.22
C GLU A 186 -3.58 -57.65 -22.99
#